data_73405cb415867dda9f50aaf78e32fc17
#
_entry.id   73405cb415867dda9f50aaf78e32fc17
#
_cell.length_a   1.000
_cell.length_b   1.000
_cell.length_c   1.000
_cell.angle_alpha   90.00
_cell.angle_beta   90.00
_cell.angle_gamma   90.00
#
_symmetry.space_group_name_H-M   'P 1'
#
loop_
_entity.id
_entity.type
_entity.pdbx_description
1 polymer ?
#
loop_
_entity_poly.entity_id
_entity_poly.type
_entity_poly.pdbx_seq_one_letter_code
_entity_poly.pdbx_strand_id
1 'polypeptide(L)'
;GHFNYVSVYQGKVGNPFPLEACNNSPDIVFSYLSPWIIPPKILNKTKLWNINFHPAPPEYPGIGCFNFALYNNEKMYGVTAHHMEEKVDVGKMIAVKRFPIVDSDSAYSLSIKSYSALFLLFIEVVDGIIINKSLPASADTWKRIPYTRKELEKLCKVTLDMKEEEIKRR
;
A
#
# COMPACT_ATOMS: atom_id res chain seq x y z
N GLY A 1 -0.66 -23.69 -15.14
CA GLY A 1 -0.45 -22.61 -14.18
C GLY A 1 -0.90 -23.03 -12.78
N HIS A 2 -0.47 -22.33 -11.76
CA HIS A 2 -0.81 -22.63 -10.35
C HIS A 2 -2.23 -22.15 -9.99
N PHE A 3 -2.76 -21.19 -10.76
CA PHE A 3 -4.13 -20.69 -10.64
C PHE A 3 -4.93 -21.14 -11.86
N ASN A 4 -6.13 -21.68 -11.65
CA ASN A 4 -6.99 -22.17 -12.72
C ASN A 4 -7.61 -21.02 -13.53
N TYR A 5 -7.88 -19.90 -12.86
CA TYR A 5 -8.48 -18.73 -13.46
C TYR A 5 -8.00 -17.44 -12.78
N VAL A 6 -7.66 -16.43 -13.58
CA VAL A 6 -7.22 -15.11 -13.11
C VAL A 6 -7.98 -14.02 -13.88
N SER A 7 -8.66 -13.15 -13.15
CA SER A 7 -9.24 -11.91 -13.70
C SER A 7 -8.40 -10.72 -13.26
N VAL A 8 -8.05 -9.85 -14.18
CA VAL A 8 -7.28 -8.63 -13.90
C VAL A 8 -8.10 -7.41 -14.26
N TYR A 9 -8.25 -6.50 -13.30
CA TYR A 9 -8.93 -5.21 -13.48
C TYR A 9 -7.91 -4.08 -13.28
N GLN A 10 -7.79 -3.22 -14.26
CA GLN A 10 -6.87 -2.09 -14.24
C GLN A 10 -7.63 -0.77 -14.36
N GLY A 11 -7.15 0.27 -13.70
CA GLY A 11 -7.75 1.61 -13.76
C GLY A 11 -6.80 2.71 -13.34
N LYS A 12 -7.28 3.94 -13.51
CA LYS A 12 -6.59 5.17 -13.06
C LYS A 12 -7.44 5.84 -11.97
N VAL A 13 -6.80 6.69 -11.17
CA VAL A 13 -7.52 7.52 -10.18
C VAL A 13 -8.65 8.29 -10.89
N GLY A 14 -9.86 8.21 -10.32
CA GLY A 14 -11.08 8.78 -10.88
C GLY A 14 -11.90 7.83 -11.78
N ASN A 15 -11.35 6.69 -12.20
CA ASN A 15 -12.16 5.70 -12.89
C ASN A 15 -13.18 5.04 -11.94
N PRO A 16 -14.40 4.73 -12.43
CA PRO A 16 -15.36 3.97 -11.64
C PRO A 16 -14.83 2.56 -11.35
N PHE A 17 -15.27 2.00 -10.22
CA PHE A 17 -14.96 0.61 -9.89
C PHE A 17 -15.60 -0.35 -10.93
N PRO A 18 -14.88 -1.40 -11.40
CA PRO A 18 -15.41 -2.37 -12.36
C PRO A 18 -16.45 -3.28 -11.68
N LEU A 19 -17.74 -2.96 -11.86
CA LEU A 19 -18.84 -3.62 -11.17
C LEU A 19 -18.94 -5.12 -11.50
N GLU A 20 -18.47 -5.55 -12.68
CA GLU A 20 -18.38 -6.95 -13.07
C GLU A 20 -17.51 -7.79 -12.13
N ALA A 21 -16.52 -7.19 -11.46
CA ALA A 21 -15.73 -7.85 -10.44
C ALA A 21 -16.58 -8.35 -9.26
N CYS A 22 -17.70 -7.68 -8.97
CA CYS A 22 -18.62 -8.07 -7.91
C CYS A 22 -19.44 -9.35 -8.20
N ASN A 23 -19.42 -9.84 -9.44
CA ASN A 23 -20.18 -11.04 -9.85
C ASN A 23 -19.45 -12.34 -9.52
N ASN A 24 -18.14 -12.26 -9.23
CA ASN A 24 -17.31 -13.41 -8.94
C ASN A 24 -17.26 -13.71 -7.44
N SER A 25 -16.89 -14.95 -7.11
CA SER A 25 -16.56 -15.39 -5.75
C SER A 25 -15.13 -15.99 -5.78
N PRO A 26 -14.10 -15.16 -5.79
CA PRO A 26 -12.74 -15.61 -5.96
C PRO A 26 -12.23 -16.31 -4.69
N ASP A 27 -11.22 -17.17 -4.84
CA ASP A 27 -10.52 -17.73 -3.69
C ASP A 27 -9.59 -16.68 -3.06
N ILE A 28 -8.95 -15.85 -3.89
CA ILE A 28 -8.03 -14.82 -3.44
C ILE A 28 -8.28 -13.52 -4.23
N VAL A 29 -8.24 -12.40 -3.52
CA VAL A 29 -8.22 -11.06 -4.10
C VAL A 29 -6.91 -10.38 -3.77
N PHE A 30 -6.19 -9.93 -4.80
CA PHE A 30 -5.03 -9.06 -4.68
C PHE A 30 -5.40 -7.63 -5.07
N SER A 31 -5.13 -6.68 -4.21
CA SER A 31 -5.13 -5.25 -4.51
C SER A 31 -3.67 -4.78 -4.60
N TYR A 32 -3.23 -4.40 -5.81
CA TYR A 32 -1.85 -3.98 -6.07
C TYR A 32 -1.85 -2.60 -6.70
N LEU A 33 -1.44 -1.57 -5.95
CA LEU A 33 -1.47 -0.17 -6.37
C LEU A 33 -2.83 0.24 -6.98
N SER A 34 -3.91 -0.35 -6.50
CA SER A 34 -5.25 -0.12 -7.02
C SER A 34 -5.71 1.31 -6.75
N PRO A 35 -6.34 1.99 -7.73
CA PRO A 35 -6.96 3.29 -7.52
C PRO A 35 -8.29 3.18 -6.75
N TRP A 36 -8.79 1.97 -6.53
CA TRP A 36 -10.10 1.72 -5.92
C TRP A 36 -9.98 1.18 -4.50
N ILE A 37 -10.92 1.57 -3.66
CA ILE A 37 -11.23 0.85 -2.42
C ILE A 37 -12.06 -0.36 -2.79
N ILE A 38 -11.62 -1.57 -2.40
CA ILE A 38 -12.32 -2.80 -2.72
C ILE A 38 -13.62 -2.87 -1.90
N PRO A 39 -14.79 -2.99 -2.56
CA PRO A 39 -16.07 -3.00 -1.87
C PRO A 39 -16.24 -4.18 -0.90
N PRO A 40 -16.93 -3.99 0.24
CA PRO A 40 -17.25 -5.08 1.19
C PRO A 40 -17.90 -6.29 0.52
N LYS A 41 -18.72 -6.07 -0.50
CA LYS A 41 -19.34 -7.13 -1.29
C LYS A 41 -18.34 -8.12 -1.88
N ILE A 42 -17.14 -7.67 -2.28
CA ILE A 42 -16.07 -8.54 -2.77
C ILE A 42 -15.34 -9.18 -1.59
N LEU A 43 -14.95 -8.38 -0.59
CA LEU A 43 -14.23 -8.87 0.58
C LEU A 43 -14.98 -10.03 1.26
N ASN A 44 -16.31 -9.92 1.37
CA ASN A 44 -17.18 -10.92 2.00
C ASN A 44 -17.43 -12.17 1.13
N LYS A 45 -17.20 -12.09 -0.20
CA LYS A 45 -17.33 -13.23 -1.11
C LYS A 45 -16.03 -13.98 -1.34
N THR A 46 -14.90 -13.42 -0.95
CA THR A 46 -13.59 -14.06 -1.09
C THR A 46 -13.48 -15.21 -0.11
N LYS A 47 -13.06 -16.39 -0.62
CA LYS A 47 -13.11 -17.62 0.18
C LYS A 47 -11.89 -17.78 1.11
N LEU A 48 -10.70 -17.30 0.70
CA LEU A 48 -9.46 -17.51 1.43
C LEU A 48 -8.85 -16.19 1.91
N TRP A 49 -8.36 -15.35 0.98
CA TRP A 49 -7.58 -14.17 1.35
C TRP A 49 -7.90 -12.93 0.51
N ASN A 50 -8.03 -11.82 1.20
CA ASN A 50 -8.04 -10.49 0.63
C ASN A 50 -6.73 -9.80 0.99
N ILE A 51 -5.85 -9.53 0.03
CA ILE A 51 -4.50 -9.02 0.27
C ILE A 51 -4.30 -7.69 -0.45
N ASN A 52 -3.91 -6.67 0.29
CA ASN A 52 -3.46 -5.40 -0.26
C ASN A 52 -1.93 -5.29 -0.21
N PHE A 53 -1.36 -4.74 -1.28
CA PHE A 53 0.05 -4.39 -1.38
C PHE A 53 0.18 -2.87 -1.30
N HIS A 54 0.56 -2.39 -0.12
CA HIS A 54 0.68 -0.97 0.21
C HIS A 54 2.12 -0.50 0.01
N PRO A 55 2.38 0.57 -0.80
CA PRO A 55 3.72 1.03 -1.13
C PRO A 55 4.37 1.85 -0.01
N ALA A 56 4.07 1.50 1.24
CA ALA A 56 4.64 2.13 2.42
C ALA A 56 4.78 1.14 3.59
N PRO A 57 5.69 1.45 4.55
CA PRO A 57 5.83 0.68 5.77
C PRO A 57 4.68 0.98 6.76
N PRO A 58 4.54 0.19 7.83
CA PRO A 58 3.49 0.34 8.84
C PRO A 58 3.36 1.71 9.50
N GLU A 59 4.41 2.50 9.44
CA GLU A 59 4.48 3.86 9.97
C GLU A 59 3.68 4.87 9.13
N TYR A 60 3.40 4.53 7.86
CA TYR A 60 2.83 5.44 6.87
C TYR A 60 1.61 4.84 6.15
N PRO A 61 0.53 4.45 6.87
CA PRO A 61 -0.72 4.03 6.23
C PRO A 61 -1.42 5.20 5.54
N GLY A 62 -2.25 4.91 4.54
CA GLY A 62 -3.05 5.91 3.84
C GLY A 62 -2.35 6.52 2.63
N ILE A 63 -2.45 7.83 2.47
CA ILE A 63 -1.94 8.54 1.28
C ILE A 63 -0.78 9.48 1.62
N GLY A 64 0.01 9.85 0.59
CA GLY A 64 1.15 10.78 0.77
C GLY A 64 2.34 10.20 1.52
N CYS A 65 2.43 8.88 1.60
CA CYS A 65 3.38 8.12 2.40
C CYS A 65 4.84 8.57 2.20
N PHE A 66 5.28 8.73 0.95
CA PHE A 66 6.63 9.17 0.59
C PHE A 66 6.91 10.59 1.09
N ASN A 67 5.92 11.50 0.94
CA ASN A 67 6.04 12.88 1.36
C ASN A 67 6.20 13.00 2.86
N PHE A 68 5.40 12.27 3.63
CA PHE A 68 5.49 12.28 5.09
C PHE A 68 6.79 11.66 5.60
N ALA A 69 7.26 10.57 4.99
CA ALA A 69 8.52 9.92 5.38
C ALA A 69 9.72 10.85 5.15
N LEU A 70 9.79 11.50 4.01
CA LEU A 70 10.85 12.48 3.70
C LEU A 70 10.75 13.70 4.62
N TYR A 71 9.55 14.24 4.80
CA TYR A 71 9.31 15.34 5.73
C TYR A 71 9.76 15.01 7.16
N ASN A 72 9.58 13.78 7.61
CA ASN A 72 10.01 13.32 8.94
C ASN A 72 11.49 12.92 9.01
N ASN A 73 12.27 13.07 7.92
CA ASN A 73 13.67 12.68 7.83
C ASN A 73 13.91 11.21 8.20
N GLU A 74 13.02 10.33 7.81
CA GLU A 74 13.17 8.90 8.05
C GLU A 74 14.43 8.36 7.36
N LYS A 75 15.11 7.43 8.01
CA LYS A 75 16.30 6.76 7.45
C LYS A 75 15.98 5.41 6.83
N MET A 76 14.82 4.86 7.15
CA MET A 76 14.32 3.60 6.62
C MET A 76 12.90 3.80 6.07
N TYR A 77 12.62 3.15 4.97
CA TYR A 77 11.29 3.05 4.39
C TYR A 77 10.94 1.59 4.13
N GLY A 78 9.81 1.33 3.51
CA GLY A 78 9.43 -0.04 3.19
C GLY A 78 8.10 -0.14 2.48
N VAL A 79 7.65 -1.37 2.33
CA VAL A 79 6.37 -1.73 1.71
C VAL A 79 5.72 -2.84 2.52
N THR A 80 4.40 -2.93 2.47
CA THR A 80 3.61 -3.82 3.32
C THR A 80 2.62 -4.63 2.50
N ALA A 81 2.55 -5.94 2.73
CA ALA A 81 1.42 -6.78 2.38
C ALA A 81 0.56 -7.00 3.63
N HIS A 82 -0.74 -6.75 3.54
CA HIS A 82 -1.65 -6.88 4.67
C HIS A 82 -3.02 -7.39 4.23
N HIS A 83 -3.79 -7.96 5.16
CA HIS A 83 -5.18 -8.31 4.91
C HIS A 83 -6.02 -7.06 4.67
N MET A 84 -6.91 -7.12 3.68
CA MET A 84 -7.89 -6.05 3.47
C MET A 84 -9.05 -6.18 4.43
N GLU A 85 -9.47 -5.06 4.97
CA GLU A 85 -10.69 -4.86 5.74
C GLU A 85 -11.55 -3.75 5.11
N GLU A 86 -12.73 -3.49 5.64
CA GLU A 86 -13.59 -2.41 5.13
C GLU A 86 -12.93 -1.04 5.24
N LYS A 87 -12.12 -0.86 6.30
CA LYS A 87 -11.29 0.35 6.46
C LYS A 87 -9.94 0.15 5.80
N VAL A 88 -9.47 1.19 5.11
CA VAL A 88 -8.20 1.18 4.39
C VAL A 88 -7.03 1.10 5.37
N ASP A 89 -6.03 0.28 5.04
CA ASP A 89 -4.75 0.15 5.75
C ASP A 89 -4.88 -0.02 7.29
N VAL A 90 -5.74 -0.94 7.71
CA VAL A 90 -5.91 -1.30 9.14
C VAL A 90 -5.81 -2.81 9.39
N GLY A 91 -5.87 -3.64 8.35
CA GLY A 91 -5.86 -5.08 8.47
C GLY A 91 -4.52 -5.64 8.96
N LYS A 92 -4.56 -6.88 9.44
CA LYS A 92 -3.39 -7.60 9.97
C LYS A 92 -2.31 -7.74 8.90
N MET A 93 -1.05 -7.52 9.29
CA MET A 93 0.09 -7.60 8.38
C MET A 93 0.48 -9.03 8.04
N ILE A 94 0.81 -9.23 6.77
CA ILE A 94 1.29 -10.49 6.21
C ILE A 94 2.81 -10.45 6.13
N ALA A 95 3.36 -9.40 5.52
CA ALA A 95 4.80 -9.22 5.40
C ALA A 95 5.16 -7.74 5.22
N VAL A 96 6.35 -7.36 5.66
CA VAL A 96 6.92 -6.02 5.50
C VAL A 96 8.33 -6.14 4.95
N LYS A 97 8.65 -5.39 3.90
CA LYS A 97 9.99 -5.34 3.31
C LYS A 97 10.53 -3.91 3.48
N ARG A 98 11.69 -3.77 4.14
CA ARG A 98 12.29 -2.48 4.45
C ARG A 98 13.55 -2.24 3.63
N PHE A 99 13.84 -0.95 3.35
CA PHE A 99 15.03 -0.51 2.64
C PHE A 99 15.41 0.92 3.09
N PRO A 100 16.70 1.33 2.91
CA PRO A 100 17.15 2.63 3.37
C PRO A 100 16.65 3.78 2.48
N ILE A 101 16.41 4.94 3.10
CA ILE A 101 16.31 6.24 2.44
C ILE A 101 17.73 6.84 2.45
N VAL A 102 18.15 7.38 1.31
CA VAL A 102 19.42 8.12 1.19
C VAL A 102 19.14 9.61 1.07
N ASP A 103 20.11 10.45 1.44
CA ASP A 103 19.92 11.90 1.52
C ASP A 103 19.56 12.56 0.16
N SER A 104 19.89 11.89 -0.96
CA SER A 104 19.51 12.33 -2.30
C SER A 104 18.12 11.90 -2.74
N ASP A 105 17.37 11.15 -1.91
CA ASP A 105 16.05 10.69 -2.29
C ASP A 105 15.03 11.84 -2.32
N SER A 106 14.25 11.86 -3.37
CA SER A 106 13.04 12.65 -3.53
C SER A 106 11.80 11.77 -3.36
N ALA A 107 10.62 12.37 -3.26
CA ALA A 107 9.37 11.61 -3.26
C ALA A 107 9.23 10.73 -4.51
N TYR A 108 9.73 11.19 -5.66
CA TYR A 108 9.74 10.42 -6.90
C TYR A 108 10.68 9.21 -6.83
N SER A 109 11.97 9.41 -6.47
CA SER A 109 12.93 8.29 -6.39
C SER A 109 12.51 7.27 -5.33
N LEU A 110 12.00 7.73 -4.19
CA LEU A 110 11.48 6.88 -3.12
C LEU A 110 10.27 6.06 -3.60
N SER A 111 9.38 6.66 -4.41
CA SER A 111 8.25 5.93 -4.99
C SER A 111 8.71 4.80 -5.92
N ILE A 112 9.72 5.05 -6.77
CA ILE A 112 10.28 4.02 -7.67
C ILE A 112 10.91 2.87 -6.87
N LYS A 113 11.71 3.18 -5.84
CA LYS A 113 12.26 2.15 -4.93
C LYS A 113 11.14 1.32 -4.28
N SER A 114 10.08 2.00 -3.82
CA SER A 114 8.93 1.34 -3.20
C SER A 114 8.20 0.42 -4.16
N TYR A 115 7.94 0.84 -5.39
CA TYR A 115 7.27 0.00 -6.38
C TYR A 115 8.11 -1.23 -6.74
N SER A 116 9.43 -1.09 -6.84
CA SER A 116 10.35 -2.21 -7.06
C SER A 116 10.33 -3.18 -5.88
N ALA A 117 10.42 -2.68 -4.65
CA ALA A 117 10.34 -3.51 -3.45
C ALA A 117 8.96 -4.18 -3.29
N LEU A 118 7.88 -3.47 -3.64
CA LEU A 118 6.52 -3.98 -3.59
C LEU A 118 6.30 -5.12 -4.58
N PHE A 119 6.90 -5.02 -5.76
CA PHE A 119 6.84 -6.09 -6.76
C PHE A 119 7.55 -7.36 -6.28
N LEU A 120 8.73 -7.22 -5.67
CA LEU A 120 9.43 -8.35 -5.06
C LEU A 120 8.61 -8.95 -3.91
N LEU A 121 8.01 -8.13 -3.06
CA LEU A 121 7.15 -8.59 -1.97
C LEU A 121 5.91 -9.32 -2.52
N PHE A 122 5.32 -8.84 -3.62
CA PHE A 122 4.21 -9.51 -4.29
C PHE A 122 4.61 -10.92 -4.74
N ILE A 123 5.75 -11.07 -5.41
CA ILE A 123 6.27 -12.37 -5.85
C ILE A 123 6.48 -13.29 -4.64
N GLU A 124 7.15 -12.83 -3.58
CA GLU A 124 7.41 -13.60 -2.36
C GLU A 124 6.13 -14.11 -1.71
N VAL A 125 5.09 -13.26 -1.61
CA VAL A 125 3.80 -13.65 -1.04
C VAL A 125 3.07 -14.65 -1.94
N VAL A 126 3.06 -14.45 -3.26
CA VAL A 126 2.42 -15.36 -4.22
C VAL A 126 3.12 -16.72 -4.24
N ASP A 127 4.46 -16.75 -4.25
CA ASP A 127 5.24 -18.00 -4.19
C ASP A 127 4.97 -18.73 -2.86
N GLY A 128 4.90 -18.00 -1.75
CA GLY A 128 4.52 -18.58 -0.46
C GLY A 128 3.15 -19.24 -0.48
N ILE A 129 2.16 -18.61 -1.10
CA ILE A 129 0.82 -19.19 -1.30
C ILE A 129 0.88 -20.46 -2.16
N ILE A 130 1.63 -20.42 -3.26
CA ILE A 130 1.74 -21.56 -4.18
C ILE A 130 2.41 -22.76 -3.51
N ILE A 131 3.52 -22.52 -2.80
CA ILE A 131 4.37 -23.56 -2.24
C ILE A 131 3.78 -24.08 -0.92
N ASN A 132 3.46 -23.17 0.00
CA ASN A 132 3.11 -23.51 1.38
C ASN A 132 1.60 -23.60 1.62
N LYS A 133 0.76 -23.15 0.67
CA LYS A 133 -0.70 -23.06 0.82
C LYS A 133 -1.14 -22.22 2.02
N SER A 134 -0.29 -21.28 2.45
CA SER A 134 -0.50 -20.43 3.62
C SER A 134 0.15 -19.08 3.41
N LEU A 135 -0.27 -18.09 4.21
CA LEU A 135 0.35 -16.79 4.25
C LEU A 135 1.32 -16.68 5.43
N PRO A 136 2.44 -15.98 5.28
CA PRO A 136 3.25 -15.59 6.43
C PRO A 136 2.46 -14.67 7.35
N ALA A 137 2.89 -14.55 8.60
CA ALA A 137 2.35 -13.63 9.58
C ALA A 137 3.49 -12.72 10.06
N SER A 138 3.36 -11.41 9.85
CA SER A 138 4.28 -10.44 10.41
C SER A 138 3.87 -10.07 11.84
N ALA A 139 4.87 -9.85 12.69
CA ALA A 139 4.67 -9.28 14.02
C ALA A 139 4.51 -7.74 13.98
N ASP A 140 4.75 -7.11 12.82
CA ASP A 140 4.54 -5.67 12.64
C ASP A 140 3.08 -5.29 12.84
N THR A 141 2.86 -4.06 13.29
CA THR A 141 1.53 -3.46 13.46
C THR A 141 1.53 -2.03 12.93
N TRP A 142 0.38 -1.56 12.48
CA TRP A 142 0.20 -0.16 12.08
C TRP A 142 0.58 0.76 13.24
N LYS A 143 1.38 1.78 12.96
CA LYS A 143 1.89 2.71 13.99
C LYS A 143 1.00 3.93 14.19
N ARG A 144 0.02 4.12 13.29
CA ARG A 144 -0.97 5.20 13.37
C ARG A 144 -2.21 4.87 12.54
N ILE A 145 -3.22 5.72 12.64
CA ILE A 145 -4.36 5.75 11.72
C ILE A 145 -3.90 6.26 10.33
N PRO A 146 -4.57 5.86 9.23
CA PRO A 146 -4.18 6.26 7.87
C PRO A 146 -4.13 7.78 7.68
N TYR A 147 -3.09 8.24 6.99
CA TYR A 147 -2.98 9.63 6.54
C TYR A 147 -4.09 9.96 5.55
N THR A 148 -4.65 11.15 5.70
CA THR A 148 -5.76 11.65 4.88
C THR A 148 -5.28 12.60 3.78
N ARG A 149 -6.13 12.82 2.76
CA ARG A 149 -5.89 13.83 1.72
C ARG A 149 -5.67 15.22 2.32
N LYS A 150 -6.47 15.59 3.34
CA LYS A 150 -6.37 16.89 4.01
C LYS A 150 -5.02 17.09 4.71
N GLU A 151 -4.47 16.05 5.32
CA GLU A 151 -3.13 16.11 5.93
C GLU A 151 -2.04 16.30 4.85
N LEU A 152 -2.13 15.58 3.74
CA LEU A 152 -1.20 15.74 2.62
C LEU A 152 -1.28 17.14 2.01
N GLU A 153 -2.47 17.66 1.76
CA GLU A 153 -2.67 19.01 1.25
C GLU A 153 -2.09 20.07 2.20
N LYS A 154 -2.24 19.87 3.51
CA LYS A 154 -1.62 20.74 4.51
C LYS A 154 -0.09 20.66 4.46
N LEU A 155 0.47 19.48 4.29
CA LEU A 155 1.93 19.29 4.14
C LEU A 155 2.45 20.01 2.87
N CYS A 156 1.76 19.86 1.75
CA CYS A 156 2.19 20.44 0.46
C CYS A 156 1.98 21.97 0.37
N LYS A 157 1.32 22.58 1.36
CA LYS A 157 1.07 24.02 1.34
C LYS A 157 2.24 24.78 1.94
N VAL A 158 2.82 25.71 1.16
CA VAL A 158 3.84 26.67 1.61
C VAL A 158 3.19 28.05 1.75
N THR A 159 3.54 28.77 2.84
CA THR A 159 3.05 30.14 3.13
C THR A 159 4.22 31.07 3.39
N LEU A 160 4.02 32.37 3.18
CA LEU A 160 5.09 33.39 3.28
C LEU A 160 5.63 33.60 4.70
N ASP A 161 4.89 33.19 5.71
CA ASP A 161 5.25 33.25 7.11
C ASP A 161 6.07 32.05 7.60
N MET A 162 6.25 31.04 6.76
CA MET A 162 7.06 29.87 7.10
C MET A 162 8.54 30.22 7.10
N LYS A 163 9.26 29.63 8.07
CA LYS A 163 10.73 29.69 8.11
C LYS A 163 11.33 28.95 6.91
N GLU A 164 12.49 29.41 6.43
CA GLU A 164 13.19 28.83 5.30
C GLU A 164 13.46 27.31 5.49
N GLU A 165 13.83 26.90 6.69
CA GLU A 165 14.06 25.50 7.04
C GLU A 165 12.81 24.62 6.84
N GLU A 166 11.63 25.15 7.23
CA GLU A 166 10.36 24.46 7.06
C GLU A 166 9.96 24.37 5.56
N ILE A 167 10.23 25.45 4.80
CA ILE A 167 9.99 25.46 3.34
C ILE A 167 10.87 24.41 2.65
N LYS A 168 12.16 24.34 2.99
CA LYS A 168 13.10 23.35 2.43
C LYS A 168 12.76 21.91 2.78
N ARG A 169 12.07 21.72 3.91
CA ARG A 169 11.65 20.40 4.38
C ARG A 169 10.38 19.88 3.70
N ARG A 170 9.52 20.79 3.18
CA ARG A 170 8.26 20.48 2.49
C ARG A 170 8.44 20.16 1.02
#